data_89fbdb8cdef55505f959f1d5acd111f2
#
_entry.id   89fbdb8cdef55505f959f1d5acd111f2
#
_cell.length_a   1.000
_cell.length_b   1.000
_cell.length_c   1.000
_cell.angle_alpha   90.00
_cell.angle_beta   90.00
_cell.angle_gamma   90.00
#
_symmetry.space_group_name_H-M   'P 1'
#
loop_
_entity.id
_entity.type
_entity.pdbx_description
1 polymer ?
#
loop_
_entity_poly.entity_id
_entity_poly.type
_entity_poly.pdbx_seq_one_letter_code
_entity_poly.pdbx_strand_id
1 'polypeptide(L)'
;MNTKERKTVEKMLVAFNTNFAMQDEVKVRKIKEKFLKNFTVDVTKNPQYVIQLLETAFSEKNAGDVDESLAIGFMFELFSESFSDILRKLIEADWHFTHEDIASIFQELKLPETVECLYKAALKQFEYLEYDEFFALAVKCIWALGAIKTDAAKEKLKLLARSDNEIISRNALAQLERM
;
A
#
# COMPACT_ATOMS: atom_id res chain seq x y z
N MET A 1 10.36 5.75 13.45
CA MET A 1 11.64 5.01 13.18
C MET A 1 12.82 5.78 13.76
N ASN A 2 13.82 5.11 14.38
CA ASN A 2 15.00 5.84 14.89
C ASN A 2 15.99 6.19 13.76
N THR A 3 16.93 7.13 14.03
CA THR A 3 17.87 7.65 13.03
C THR A 3 18.77 6.57 12.39
N LYS A 4 19.16 5.54 13.15
CA LYS A 4 20.00 4.44 12.64
C LYS A 4 19.21 3.55 11.69
N GLU A 5 17.97 3.26 12.03
CA GLU A 5 17.06 2.46 11.21
C GLU A 5 16.77 3.15 9.89
N ARG A 6 16.41 4.45 9.93
CA ARG A 6 16.15 5.24 8.72
C ARG A 6 17.34 5.23 7.76
N LYS A 7 18.56 5.49 8.25
CA LYS A 7 19.77 5.38 7.41
C LYS A 7 20.00 3.98 6.82
N THR A 8 19.55 2.93 7.54
CA THR A 8 19.68 1.55 7.05
C THR A 8 18.67 1.28 5.93
N VAL A 9 17.44 1.78 6.08
CA VAL A 9 16.37 1.70 5.07
C VAL A 9 16.76 2.48 3.81
N GLU A 10 17.17 3.75 3.94
CA GLU A 10 17.60 4.58 2.82
C GLU A 10 18.69 3.90 1.98
N LYS A 11 19.73 3.36 2.63
CA LYS A 11 20.82 2.63 1.94
C LYS A 11 20.33 1.38 1.24
N MET A 12 19.38 0.68 1.84
CA MET A 12 18.77 -0.50 1.27
C MET A 12 17.96 -0.14 0.02
N LEU A 13 17.10 0.89 0.10
CA LEU A 13 16.24 1.30 -1.00
C LEU A 13 17.06 1.75 -2.22
N VAL A 14 18.09 2.57 -2.02
CA VAL A 14 18.99 2.98 -3.10
C VAL A 14 19.64 1.77 -3.77
N ALA A 15 20.17 0.84 -2.98
CA ALA A 15 20.81 -0.36 -3.51
C ALA A 15 19.81 -1.31 -4.18
N PHE A 16 18.61 -1.45 -3.63
CA PHE A 16 17.55 -2.31 -4.14
C PHE A 16 17.04 -1.82 -5.50
N ASN A 17 16.64 -0.55 -5.60
CA ASN A 17 16.11 0.02 -6.83
C ASN A 17 17.09 -0.11 -8.00
N THR A 18 18.38 0.12 -7.75
CA THR A 18 19.42 -0.03 -8.78
C THR A 18 19.58 -1.47 -9.28
N ASN A 19 19.53 -2.46 -8.39
CA ASN A 19 19.79 -3.86 -8.75
C ASN A 19 18.52 -4.62 -9.15
N PHE A 20 17.34 -4.23 -8.65
CA PHE A 20 16.06 -4.77 -9.07
C PHE A 20 15.77 -4.40 -10.54
N ALA A 21 16.03 -3.13 -10.92
CA ALA A 21 15.93 -2.70 -12.32
C ALA A 21 16.83 -3.48 -13.27
N MET A 22 17.95 -4.03 -12.76
CA MET A 22 18.88 -4.89 -13.53
C MET A 22 18.52 -6.38 -13.48
N GLN A 23 17.45 -6.78 -12.77
CA GLN A 23 17.03 -8.17 -12.55
C GLN A 23 18.13 -9.05 -11.92
N ASP A 24 18.98 -8.48 -11.07
CA ASP A 24 20.10 -9.18 -10.41
C ASP A 24 19.66 -9.77 -9.07
N GLU A 25 19.01 -10.93 -9.11
CA GLU A 25 18.49 -11.63 -7.93
C GLU A 25 19.57 -11.92 -6.87
N VAL A 26 20.82 -12.21 -7.28
CA VAL A 26 21.91 -12.50 -6.36
C VAL A 26 22.28 -11.25 -5.54
N LYS A 27 22.32 -10.10 -6.20
CA LYS A 27 22.59 -8.83 -5.50
C LYS A 27 21.43 -8.43 -4.63
N VAL A 28 20.19 -8.58 -5.10
CA VAL A 28 18.98 -8.32 -4.30
C VAL A 28 19.00 -9.14 -3.02
N ARG A 29 19.29 -10.44 -3.07
CA ARG A 29 19.42 -11.29 -1.90
C ARG A 29 20.50 -10.79 -0.92
N LYS A 30 21.68 -10.41 -1.40
CA LYS A 30 22.75 -9.86 -0.56
C LYS A 30 22.34 -8.54 0.12
N ILE A 31 21.56 -7.71 -0.57
CA ILE A 31 21.03 -6.46 0.00
C ILE A 31 20.07 -6.78 1.15
N LYS A 32 19.14 -7.72 0.96
CA LYS A 32 18.21 -8.19 2.00
C LYS A 32 18.97 -8.74 3.21
N GLU A 33 19.95 -9.62 3.01
CA GLU A 33 20.80 -10.17 4.08
C GLU A 33 21.56 -9.08 4.85
N LYS A 34 22.15 -8.12 4.13
CA LYS A 34 22.86 -6.99 4.74
C LYS A 34 21.92 -6.09 5.55
N PHE A 35 20.70 -5.86 5.05
CA PHE A 35 19.69 -5.11 5.80
C PHE A 35 19.37 -5.82 7.13
N LEU A 36 19.01 -7.10 7.11
CA LEU A 36 18.64 -7.87 8.29
C LEU A 36 19.75 -7.91 9.36
N LYS A 37 21.03 -7.91 8.94
CA LYS A 37 22.17 -7.83 9.87
C LYS A 37 22.35 -6.48 10.55
N ASN A 38 21.90 -5.40 9.94
CA ASN A 38 22.13 -4.03 10.41
C ASN A 38 20.87 -3.37 11.00
N PHE A 39 19.69 -3.88 10.68
CA PHE A 39 18.43 -3.40 11.22
C PHE A 39 18.24 -3.87 12.66
N THR A 40 17.45 -3.13 13.45
CA THR A 40 17.30 -3.39 14.90
C THR A 40 16.67 -4.75 15.18
N VAL A 41 15.76 -5.19 14.31
CA VAL A 41 15.00 -6.43 14.45
C VAL A 41 15.05 -7.20 13.13
N ASP A 42 15.12 -8.52 13.19
CA ASP A 42 14.89 -9.37 12.03
C ASP A 42 13.39 -9.37 11.70
N VAL A 43 12.99 -8.51 10.75
CA VAL A 43 11.58 -8.29 10.37
C VAL A 43 10.93 -9.53 9.76
N THR A 44 11.70 -10.46 9.21
CA THR A 44 11.18 -11.73 8.66
C THR A 44 10.71 -12.68 9.75
N LYS A 45 11.30 -12.57 10.95
CA LYS A 45 10.90 -13.34 12.15
C LYS A 45 9.91 -12.57 13.02
N ASN A 46 9.87 -11.26 12.90
CA ASN A 46 8.97 -10.40 13.67
C ASN A 46 8.32 -9.32 12.77
N PRO A 47 7.40 -9.68 11.89
CA PRO A 47 6.68 -8.72 11.03
C PRO A 47 5.87 -7.71 11.84
N GLN A 48 5.47 -8.04 13.07
CA GLN A 48 4.78 -7.13 13.99
C GLN A 48 5.57 -5.84 14.25
N TYR A 49 6.90 -5.89 14.15
CA TYR A 49 7.73 -4.69 14.30
C TYR A 49 7.45 -3.65 13.21
N VAL A 50 7.18 -4.08 11.97
CA VAL A 50 6.82 -3.16 10.88
C VAL A 50 5.44 -2.53 11.14
N ILE A 51 4.49 -3.28 11.70
CA ILE A 51 3.19 -2.72 12.14
C ILE A 51 3.43 -1.62 13.19
N GLN A 52 4.27 -1.86 14.19
CA GLN A 52 4.60 -0.86 15.22
C GLN A 52 5.26 0.40 14.62
N LEU A 53 6.12 0.24 13.59
CA LEU A 53 6.69 1.37 12.87
C LEU A 53 5.60 2.19 12.16
N LEU A 54 4.65 1.55 11.49
CA LEU A 54 3.51 2.20 10.84
C LEU A 54 2.59 2.89 11.87
N GLU A 55 2.30 2.26 13.01
CA GLU A 55 1.50 2.85 14.09
C GLU A 55 2.18 4.09 14.69
N THR A 56 3.50 4.03 14.89
CA THR A 56 4.30 5.18 15.35
C THR A 56 4.27 6.30 14.31
N ALA A 57 4.53 5.97 13.04
CA ALA A 57 4.48 6.93 11.94
C ALA A 57 3.09 7.58 11.82
N PHE A 58 2.01 6.80 12.00
CA PHE A 58 0.65 7.32 12.01
C PHE A 58 0.40 8.29 13.16
N SER A 59 0.82 7.95 14.38
CA SER A 59 0.65 8.81 15.56
C SER A 59 1.42 10.13 15.45
N GLU A 60 2.60 10.09 14.83
CA GLU A 60 3.49 11.25 14.63
C GLU A 60 3.18 12.00 13.33
N LYS A 61 2.28 11.52 12.49
CA LYS A 61 2.00 12.02 11.13
C LYS A 61 3.26 12.16 10.28
N ASN A 62 4.14 11.16 10.36
CA ASN A 62 5.41 11.17 9.64
C ASN A 62 5.29 10.40 8.32
N ALA A 63 5.07 11.13 7.22
CA ALA A 63 4.89 10.55 5.89
C ALA A 63 6.12 9.74 5.41
N GLY A 64 7.34 10.20 5.73
CA GLY A 64 8.56 9.49 5.37
C GLY A 64 8.68 8.14 6.07
N ASP A 65 8.33 8.07 7.36
CA ASP A 65 8.35 6.79 8.10
C ASP A 65 7.25 5.83 7.62
N VAL A 66 6.11 6.32 7.09
CA VAL A 66 5.10 5.48 6.43
C VAL A 66 5.69 4.86 5.18
N ASP A 67 6.25 5.67 4.28
CA ASP A 67 6.87 5.22 3.03
C ASP A 67 7.96 4.18 3.27
N GLU A 68 8.92 4.48 4.15
CA GLU A 68 10.02 3.58 4.50
C GLU A 68 9.52 2.25 5.14
N SER A 69 8.48 2.29 5.97
CA SER A 69 7.92 1.10 6.61
C SER A 69 7.18 0.22 5.59
N LEU A 70 6.41 0.81 4.68
CA LEU A 70 5.77 0.08 3.58
C LEU A 70 6.82 -0.55 2.65
N ALA A 71 7.90 0.17 2.35
CA ALA A 71 8.99 -0.35 1.53
C ALA A 71 9.66 -1.60 2.16
N ILE A 72 9.84 -1.63 3.49
CA ILE A 72 10.29 -2.84 4.21
C ILE A 72 9.27 -3.96 4.00
N GLY A 73 7.97 -3.67 4.17
CA GLY A 73 6.89 -4.63 3.99
C GLY A 73 6.91 -5.28 2.60
N PHE A 74 7.03 -4.48 1.54
CA PHE A 74 7.14 -4.96 0.16
C PHE A 74 8.41 -5.78 -0.06
N MET A 75 9.54 -5.28 0.38
CA MET A 75 10.81 -5.94 0.15
C MET A 75 10.86 -7.35 0.75
N PHE A 76 10.29 -7.55 1.91
CA PHE A 76 10.32 -8.82 2.62
C PHE A 76 9.00 -9.59 2.55
N GLU A 77 8.03 -9.11 1.75
CA GLU A 77 6.73 -9.77 1.53
C GLU A 77 5.98 -10.05 2.84
N LEU A 78 5.94 -9.04 3.75
CA LEU A 78 5.45 -9.19 5.11
C LEU A 78 3.94 -8.99 5.26
N PHE A 79 3.28 -8.41 4.25
CA PHE A 79 1.88 -8.03 4.36
C PHE A 79 0.97 -9.24 4.55
N SER A 80 0.12 -9.14 5.55
CA SER A 80 -0.87 -10.14 5.92
C SER A 80 -2.08 -9.45 6.55
N GLU A 81 -3.12 -10.21 6.90
CA GLU A 81 -4.31 -9.69 7.57
C GLU A 81 -3.98 -8.86 8.83
N SER A 82 -2.89 -9.19 9.54
CA SER A 82 -2.49 -8.46 10.75
C SER A 82 -2.15 -6.98 10.51
N PHE A 83 -1.87 -6.57 9.27
CA PHE A 83 -1.64 -5.18 8.89
C PHE A 83 -2.94 -4.40 8.62
N SER A 84 -4.09 -5.09 8.52
CA SER A 84 -5.36 -4.48 8.08
C SER A 84 -5.73 -3.22 8.86
N ASP A 85 -5.64 -3.26 10.19
CA ASP A 85 -6.09 -2.16 11.04
C ASP A 85 -5.30 -0.87 10.82
N ILE A 86 -3.98 -0.95 10.73
CA ILE A 86 -3.15 0.25 10.50
C ILE A 86 -3.26 0.73 9.05
N LEU A 87 -3.32 -0.16 8.08
CA LEU A 87 -3.46 0.21 6.67
C LEU A 87 -4.82 0.87 6.38
N ARG A 88 -5.91 0.44 7.04
CA ARG A 88 -7.22 1.09 6.94
C ARG A 88 -7.21 2.53 7.48
N LYS A 89 -6.46 2.79 8.56
CA LYS A 89 -6.28 4.15 9.08
C LYS A 89 -5.46 5.01 8.11
N LEU A 90 -4.39 4.43 7.56
CA LEU A 90 -3.51 5.15 6.63
C LEU A 90 -4.23 5.49 5.33
N ILE A 91 -4.98 4.58 4.70
CA ILE A 91 -5.64 4.88 3.43
C ILE A 91 -6.68 6.02 3.53
N GLU A 92 -7.21 6.29 4.72
CA GLU A 92 -8.13 7.40 4.98
C GLU A 92 -7.40 8.70 5.40
N ALA A 93 -6.12 8.66 5.77
CA ALA A 93 -5.34 9.82 6.19
C ALA A 93 -4.99 10.73 5.00
N ASP A 94 -4.71 12.02 5.22
CA ASP A 94 -4.49 13.01 4.16
C ASP A 94 -3.09 13.66 4.17
N TRP A 95 -2.24 13.20 5.08
CA TRP A 95 -0.92 13.79 5.34
C TRP A 95 0.27 12.98 4.81
N HIS A 96 0.05 11.88 4.09
CA HIS A 96 1.08 11.07 3.42
C HIS A 96 0.72 10.82 1.95
N PHE A 97 1.59 10.13 1.19
CA PHE A 97 1.51 10.03 -0.27
C PHE A 97 1.48 8.59 -0.80
N THR A 98 1.32 7.59 0.09
CA THR A 98 1.46 6.15 -0.25
C THR A 98 0.12 5.42 -0.39
N HIS A 99 -0.98 6.15 -0.68
CA HIS A 99 -2.33 5.57 -0.78
C HIS A 99 -2.45 4.50 -1.87
N GLU A 100 -1.77 4.70 -3.00
CA GLU A 100 -1.78 3.74 -4.10
C GLU A 100 -1.10 2.41 -3.71
N ASP A 101 -0.02 2.46 -2.93
CA ASP A 101 0.66 1.28 -2.42
C ASP A 101 -0.23 0.51 -1.45
N ILE A 102 -0.94 1.22 -0.56
CA ILE A 102 -1.89 0.61 0.37
C ILE A 102 -3.04 -0.04 -0.38
N ALA A 103 -3.59 0.61 -1.42
CA ALA A 103 -4.63 0.02 -2.25
C ALA A 103 -4.14 -1.26 -2.96
N SER A 104 -2.88 -1.28 -3.41
CA SER A 104 -2.25 -2.47 -4.02
C SER A 104 -2.10 -3.60 -3.00
N ILE A 105 -1.70 -3.30 -1.75
CA ILE A 105 -1.63 -4.29 -0.67
C ILE A 105 -3.03 -4.89 -0.41
N PHE A 106 -4.07 -4.07 -0.33
CA PHE A 106 -5.44 -4.57 -0.13
C PHE A 106 -5.95 -5.41 -1.31
N GLN A 107 -5.53 -5.11 -2.53
CA GLN A 107 -5.84 -5.94 -3.70
C GLN A 107 -5.23 -7.34 -3.57
N GLU A 108 -4.03 -7.48 -3.03
CA GLU A 108 -3.36 -8.74 -2.76
C GLU A 108 -4.02 -9.52 -1.62
N LEU A 109 -4.31 -8.82 -0.51
CA LEU A 109 -4.87 -9.43 0.71
C LEU A 109 -6.34 -9.80 0.58
N LYS A 110 -7.12 -9.10 -0.25
CA LYS A 110 -8.55 -9.36 -0.55
C LYS A 110 -9.45 -9.44 0.70
N LEU A 111 -9.20 -8.60 1.68
CA LEU A 111 -9.86 -8.61 2.97
C LEU A 111 -11.25 -7.94 2.90
N PRO A 112 -12.35 -8.63 3.26
CA PRO A 112 -13.71 -8.08 3.19
C PRO A 112 -13.92 -6.80 4.01
N GLU A 113 -13.25 -6.65 5.13
CA GLU A 113 -13.34 -5.47 6.01
C GLU A 113 -12.73 -4.20 5.42
N THR A 114 -12.00 -4.30 4.30
CA THR A 114 -11.40 -3.14 3.61
C THR A 114 -12.32 -2.51 2.56
N VAL A 115 -13.47 -3.10 2.27
CA VAL A 115 -14.41 -2.64 1.24
C VAL A 115 -14.82 -1.17 1.44
N GLU A 116 -15.15 -0.78 2.67
CA GLU A 116 -15.63 0.58 2.94
C GLU A 116 -14.52 1.64 2.78
N CYS A 117 -13.33 1.38 3.31
CA CYS A 117 -12.21 2.33 3.18
C CYS A 117 -11.71 2.44 1.73
N LEU A 118 -11.69 1.34 0.98
CA LEU A 118 -11.37 1.37 -0.46
C LEU A 118 -12.39 2.19 -1.25
N TYR A 119 -13.68 2.01 -0.99
CA TYR A 119 -14.73 2.79 -1.65
C TYR A 119 -14.60 4.28 -1.36
N LYS A 120 -14.36 4.65 -0.09
CA LYS A 120 -14.15 6.05 0.30
C LYS A 120 -12.89 6.64 -0.36
N ALA A 121 -11.78 5.89 -0.37
CA ALA A 121 -10.54 6.33 -0.98
C ALA A 121 -10.66 6.52 -2.50
N ALA A 122 -11.46 5.69 -3.19
CA ALA A 122 -11.73 5.85 -4.62
C ALA A 122 -12.46 7.15 -4.97
N LEU A 123 -13.20 7.74 -4.02
CA LEU A 123 -13.96 8.98 -4.21
C LEU A 123 -13.27 10.21 -3.61
N LYS A 124 -12.27 9.99 -2.75
CA LYS A 124 -11.59 11.07 -2.03
C LYS A 124 -10.60 11.77 -2.96
N GLN A 125 -10.69 13.10 -3.00
CA GLN A 125 -9.67 13.92 -3.63
C GLN A 125 -8.60 14.27 -2.61
N PHE A 126 -7.36 13.86 -2.92
CA PHE A 126 -6.19 14.24 -2.14
C PHE A 126 -5.46 15.38 -2.85
N GLU A 127 -4.97 16.36 -2.10
CA GLU A 127 -4.31 17.54 -2.64
C GLU A 127 -3.11 17.18 -3.55
N TYR A 128 -2.31 16.18 -3.16
CA TYR A 128 -1.16 15.74 -3.95
C TYR A 128 -1.53 15.00 -5.27
N LEU A 129 -2.80 14.61 -5.44
CA LEU A 129 -3.34 13.98 -6.65
C LEU A 129 -4.21 14.95 -7.47
N GLU A 130 -4.20 16.25 -7.18
CA GLU A 130 -5.04 17.25 -7.89
C GLU A 130 -4.80 17.25 -9.41
N TYR A 131 -3.58 16.93 -9.84
CA TYR A 131 -3.19 16.88 -11.25
C TYR A 131 -3.16 15.46 -11.84
N ASP A 132 -3.68 14.45 -11.10
CA ASP A 132 -3.78 13.08 -11.62
C ASP A 132 -4.98 12.91 -12.55
N GLU A 133 -4.76 13.14 -13.84
CA GLU A 133 -5.77 12.97 -14.89
C GLU A 133 -6.19 11.51 -15.08
N PHE A 134 -5.43 10.55 -14.58
CA PHE A 134 -5.67 9.10 -14.72
C PHE A 134 -6.44 8.49 -13.56
N PHE A 135 -6.67 9.23 -12.48
CA PHE A 135 -7.35 8.74 -11.28
C PHE A 135 -6.73 7.44 -10.75
N ALA A 136 -5.40 7.37 -10.73
CA ALA A 136 -4.65 6.15 -10.45
C ALA A 136 -5.04 5.49 -9.12
N LEU A 137 -5.20 6.26 -8.05
CA LEU A 137 -5.67 5.76 -6.76
C LEU A 137 -7.08 5.17 -6.87
N ALA A 138 -8.03 5.88 -7.51
CA ALA A 138 -9.40 5.39 -7.67
C ALA A 138 -9.43 4.07 -8.45
N VAL A 139 -8.65 3.98 -9.52
CA VAL A 139 -8.50 2.76 -10.34
C VAL A 139 -7.96 1.61 -9.48
N LYS A 140 -6.90 1.81 -8.71
CA LYS A 140 -6.34 0.77 -7.81
C LYS A 140 -7.36 0.32 -6.75
N CYS A 141 -8.09 1.26 -6.13
CA CYS A 141 -9.15 0.91 -5.18
C CYS A 141 -10.28 0.09 -5.84
N ILE A 142 -10.70 0.44 -7.06
CA ILE A 142 -11.69 -0.31 -7.84
C ILE A 142 -11.20 -1.73 -8.13
N TRP A 143 -9.93 -1.90 -8.50
CA TRP A 143 -9.36 -3.22 -8.75
C TRP A 143 -9.25 -4.05 -7.46
N ALA A 144 -8.92 -3.41 -6.33
CA ALA A 144 -8.92 -4.05 -5.02
C ALA A 144 -10.33 -4.53 -4.64
N LEU A 145 -11.36 -3.71 -4.82
CA LEU A 145 -12.76 -4.08 -4.62
C LEU A 145 -13.15 -5.29 -5.50
N GLY A 146 -12.76 -5.28 -6.77
CA GLY A 146 -13.00 -6.40 -7.69
C GLY A 146 -12.31 -7.70 -7.26
N ALA A 147 -11.13 -7.60 -6.63
CA ALA A 147 -10.38 -8.76 -6.14
C ALA A 147 -11.00 -9.39 -4.88
N ILE A 148 -11.70 -8.61 -4.04
CA ILE A 148 -12.37 -9.09 -2.80
C ILE A 148 -13.55 -10.01 -3.11
N LYS A 149 -14.29 -9.78 -4.18
CA LYS A 149 -15.40 -10.65 -4.69
C LYS A 149 -16.54 -10.93 -3.70
N THR A 150 -16.82 -10.02 -2.77
CA THR A 150 -17.98 -10.11 -1.87
C THR A 150 -19.18 -9.34 -2.41
N ASP A 151 -20.39 -9.64 -1.93
CA ASP A 151 -21.59 -8.87 -2.28
C ASP A 151 -21.43 -7.39 -1.88
N ALA A 152 -20.81 -7.12 -0.73
CA ALA A 152 -20.51 -5.75 -0.29
C ALA A 152 -19.60 -5.01 -1.29
N ALA A 153 -18.53 -5.66 -1.77
CA ALA A 153 -17.64 -5.09 -2.79
C ALA A 153 -18.39 -4.86 -4.11
N LYS A 154 -19.24 -5.81 -4.51
CA LYS A 154 -20.07 -5.69 -5.71
C LYS A 154 -21.03 -4.49 -5.64
N GLU A 155 -21.67 -4.27 -4.50
CA GLU A 155 -22.54 -3.09 -4.32
C GLU A 155 -21.75 -1.77 -4.41
N LYS A 156 -20.53 -1.71 -3.83
CA LYS A 156 -19.67 -0.52 -3.97
C LYS A 156 -19.23 -0.30 -5.42
N LEU A 157 -18.89 -1.34 -6.15
CA LEU A 157 -18.57 -1.25 -7.58
C LEU A 157 -19.76 -0.76 -8.41
N LYS A 158 -21.00 -1.19 -8.11
CA LYS A 158 -22.21 -0.67 -8.78
C LYS A 158 -22.41 0.82 -8.53
N LEU A 159 -22.06 1.33 -7.35
CA LEU A 159 -22.11 2.76 -7.06
C LEU A 159 -21.05 3.52 -7.87
N LEU A 160 -19.82 3.03 -7.91
CA LEU A 160 -18.72 3.62 -8.67
C LEU A 160 -18.96 3.58 -10.18
N ALA A 161 -19.68 2.56 -10.69
CA ALA A 161 -20.08 2.44 -12.09
C ALA A 161 -21.07 3.54 -12.55
N ARG A 162 -21.70 4.25 -11.61
CA ARG A 162 -22.59 5.39 -11.87
C ARG A 162 -21.90 6.74 -11.76
N SER A 163 -20.58 6.76 -11.57
CA SER A 163 -19.81 7.99 -11.49
C SER A 163 -19.87 8.77 -12.81
N ASP A 164 -19.96 10.10 -12.71
CA ASP A 164 -19.83 11.00 -13.88
C ASP A 164 -18.42 10.99 -14.45
N ASN A 165 -17.43 10.51 -13.71
CA ASN A 165 -16.07 10.32 -14.19
C ASN A 165 -15.97 9.03 -15.02
N GLU A 166 -15.67 9.17 -16.31
CA GLU A 166 -15.62 8.05 -17.26
C GLU A 166 -14.55 6.99 -16.89
N ILE A 167 -13.41 7.40 -16.31
CA ILE A 167 -12.34 6.48 -15.91
C ILE A 167 -12.81 5.61 -14.76
N ILE A 168 -13.42 6.21 -13.73
CA ILE A 168 -13.96 5.50 -12.56
C ILE A 168 -15.08 4.55 -13.00
N SER A 169 -16.07 5.07 -13.75
CA SER A 169 -17.22 4.30 -14.22
C SER A 169 -16.79 3.10 -15.06
N ARG A 170 -15.94 3.30 -16.06
CA ARG A 170 -15.43 2.23 -16.94
C ARG A 170 -14.67 1.15 -16.18
N ASN A 171 -13.78 1.52 -15.27
CA ASN A 171 -13.02 0.55 -14.47
C ASN A 171 -13.94 -0.24 -13.54
N ALA A 172 -14.94 0.39 -12.91
CA ALA A 172 -15.91 -0.29 -12.07
C ALA A 172 -16.76 -1.30 -12.85
N LEU A 173 -17.25 -0.93 -14.03
CA LEU A 173 -17.97 -1.85 -14.94
C LEU A 173 -17.10 -3.05 -15.31
N ALA A 174 -15.85 -2.82 -15.70
CA ALA A 174 -14.91 -3.89 -16.05
C ALA A 174 -14.65 -4.86 -14.87
N GLN A 175 -14.66 -4.40 -13.63
CA GLN A 175 -14.54 -5.29 -12.48
C GLN A 175 -15.84 -6.06 -12.20
N LEU A 176 -17.01 -5.45 -12.38
CA LEU A 176 -18.31 -6.14 -12.25
C LEU A 176 -18.48 -7.27 -13.25
N GLU A 177 -17.96 -7.14 -14.47
CA GLU A 177 -17.99 -8.18 -15.50
C GLU A 177 -17.11 -9.41 -15.15
N ARG A 178 -16.12 -9.24 -14.27
CA ARG A 178 -15.18 -10.30 -13.83
C ARG A 178 -15.59 -11.01 -12.55
N MET A 179 -16.64 -10.55 -11.88
CA MET A 179 -17.16 -11.11 -10.64
C MET A 179 -18.19 -12.21 -10.90
#